data_23c7cca946d62c79db483617f6c39d32
#
_entry.id   23c7cca946d62c79db483617f6c39d32
#
_cell.length_a   1.000
_cell.length_b   1.000
_cell.length_c   1.000
_cell.angle_alpha   90.00
_cell.angle_beta   90.00
_cell.angle_gamma   90.00
#
_symmetry.space_group_name_H-M   'P 1'
#
loop_
_entity.id
_entity.type
_entity.pdbx_description
1 polymer ?
#
loop_
_entity_poly.entity_id
_entity_poly.type
_entity_poly.pdbx_seq_one_letter_code
_entity_poly.pdbx_strand_id
1 'polypeptide(L)'
;MDWARRVELVSVLVASAVAVAGLWYSNVQAQQALDQARQERALTKEGQITDRYTAAVSNLGADKMDVRLGGVYALERIMQDSPRDHSTIANVLATYIRLHAARPPAQGQDVPADVNAALTVLATRDSSHDGDFRLDLRSAWLSGTEIGRQVPYQPAVLAQADLRGTHLRGTKLGSADLRATNLSNADLRNADLTSTTLSRASLVKTDLRGAKLFAADLRHAFLTEAELSGTDLRSAEMRGARLPRADLSGSNLEDGNLRSADLEGADMSGSNLKGVDFTSASAGVSGANLTGANLTGANLNGADLSTVNKEHHGTPLVGVILDGANLEGANLADADLTGADLSHVKNLTRKQLDSARTDAETRLPAGLS
;
A
#
# COMPACT_ATOMS: atom_id res chain seq x y z
N MET A 1 -4.99 -82.03 -37.54
CA MET A 1 -5.19 -80.64 -37.92
C MET A 1 -4.58 -80.47 -39.29
N ASP A 2 -5.42 -80.26 -40.33
CA ASP A 2 -4.96 -80.18 -41.73
C ASP A 2 -4.02 -78.99 -41.90
N TRP A 3 -2.97 -79.21 -42.66
CA TRP A 3 -1.95 -78.24 -43.06
C TRP A 3 -2.57 -76.92 -43.62
N ALA A 4 -3.63 -77.06 -44.43
CA ALA A 4 -4.39 -75.98 -45.01
C ALA A 4 -4.99 -75.00 -43.87
N ARG A 5 -5.56 -75.57 -42.82
CA ARG A 5 -6.11 -74.80 -41.68
C ARG A 5 -5.03 -74.05 -40.87
N ARG A 6 -3.81 -74.64 -40.83
CA ARG A 6 -2.66 -73.91 -40.14
C ARG A 6 -2.20 -72.73 -40.95
N VAL A 7 -2.13 -72.85 -42.28
CA VAL A 7 -1.77 -71.78 -43.19
C VAL A 7 -2.83 -70.65 -43.14
N GLU A 8 -4.11 -71.02 -43.09
CA GLU A 8 -5.19 -70.07 -43.00
C GLU A 8 -5.16 -69.27 -41.69
N LEU A 9 -4.91 -69.93 -40.58
CA LEU A 9 -4.75 -69.23 -39.25
C LEU A 9 -3.54 -68.36 -39.22
N VAL A 10 -2.41 -68.73 -39.76
CA VAL A 10 -1.19 -67.93 -39.82
C VAL A 10 -1.41 -66.71 -40.72
N SER A 11 -2.08 -66.84 -41.85
CA SER A 11 -2.38 -65.73 -42.76
C SER A 11 -3.30 -64.69 -42.13
N VAL A 12 -4.31 -65.12 -41.36
CA VAL A 12 -5.20 -64.24 -40.61
C VAL A 12 -4.44 -63.52 -39.52
N LEU A 13 -3.56 -64.19 -38.75
CA LEU A 13 -2.73 -63.57 -37.72
C LEU A 13 -1.77 -62.51 -38.28
N VAL A 14 -1.10 -62.83 -39.42
CA VAL A 14 -0.21 -61.90 -40.12
C VAL A 14 -1.00 -60.69 -40.63
N ALA A 15 -2.15 -60.89 -41.25
CA ALA A 15 -3.01 -59.82 -41.75
C ALA A 15 -3.49 -58.91 -40.55
N SER A 16 -3.88 -59.52 -39.44
CA SER A 16 -4.26 -58.79 -38.24
C SER A 16 -3.10 -57.97 -37.66
N ALA A 17 -1.91 -58.57 -37.58
CA ALA A 17 -0.70 -57.86 -37.09
C ALA A 17 -0.30 -56.68 -38.01
N VAL A 18 -0.40 -56.84 -39.33
CA VAL A 18 -0.16 -55.79 -40.33
C VAL A 18 -1.21 -54.66 -40.16
N ALA A 19 -2.48 -55.02 -39.96
CA ALA A 19 -3.55 -54.05 -39.75
C ALA A 19 -3.34 -53.25 -38.45
N VAL A 20 -2.97 -53.92 -37.35
CA VAL A 20 -2.66 -53.28 -36.08
C VAL A 20 -1.43 -52.37 -36.19
N ALA A 21 -0.36 -52.85 -36.85
CA ALA A 21 0.84 -52.05 -37.12
C ALA A 21 0.53 -50.80 -37.97
N GLY A 22 -0.34 -50.97 -39.00
CA GLY A 22 -0.81 -49.87 -39.85
C GLY A 22 -1.61 -48.83 -39.08
N LEU A 23 -2.54 -49.27 -38.21
CA LEU A 23 -3.30 -48.37 -37.33
C LEU A 23 -2.41 -47.66 -36.30
N TRP A 24 -1.44 -48.39 -35.74
CA TRP A 24 -0.48 -47.78 -34.79
C TRP A 24 0.38 -46.73 -35.50
N TYR A 25 0.91 -47.04 -36.68
CA TYR A 25 1.73 -46.11 -37.48
C TYR A 25 0.92 -44.87 -37.91
N SER A 26 -0.34 -45.06 -38.36
CA SER A 26 -1.23 -43.96 -38.69
C SER A 26 -1.53 -43.07 -37.48
N ASN A 27 -1.72 -43.68 -36.29
CA ASN A 27 -1.94 -42.90 -35.05
C ASN A 27 -0.70 -42.08 -34.66
N VAL A 28 0.50 -42.67 -34.77
CA VAL A 28 1.77 -41.95 -34.50
C VAL A 28 1.94 -40.76 -35.46
N GLN A 29 1.68 -40.97 -36.77
CA GLN A 29 1.73 -39.86 -37.74
C GLN A 29 0.70 -38.76 -37.44
N ALA A 30 -0.53 -39.15 -37.07
CA ALA A 30 -1.56 -38.19 -36.72
C ALA A 30 -1.17 -37.35 -35.46
N GLN A 31 -0.57 -37.99 -34.45
CA GLN A 31 -0.05 -37.28 -33.27
C GLN A 31 1.09 -36.33 -33.63
N GLN A 32 2.05 -36.75 -34.44
CA GLN A 32 3.14 -35.90 -34.93
C GLN A 32 2.62 -34.69 -35.71
N ALA A 33 1.64 -34.90 -36.61
CA ALA A 33 1.02 -33.81 -37.36
C ALA A 33 0.28 -32.81 -36.44
N LEU A 34 -0.40 -33.29 -35.39
CA LEU A 34 -1.05 -32.46 -34.41
C LEU A 34 -0.03 -31.63 -33.58
N ASP A 35 1.07 -32.23 -33.19
CA ASP A 35 2.12 -31.55 -32.44
C ASP A 35 2.86 -30.51 -33.30
N GLN A 36 3.13 -30.81 -34.57
CA GLN A 36 3.65 -29.83 -35.54
C GLN A 36 2.67 -28.65 -35.71
N ALA A 37 1.38 -28.92 -35.90
CA ALA A 37 0.37 -27.88 -36.06
C ALA A 37 0.23 -27.03 -34.79
N ARG A 38 0.41 -27.60 -33.59
CA ARG A 38 0.45 -26.85 -32.34
C ARG A 38 1.68 -25.94 -32.25
N GLN A 39 2.85 -26.45 -32.63
CA GLN A 39 4.09 -25.67 -32.67
C GLN A 39 4.02 -24.50 -33.66
N GLU A 40 3.53 -24.75 -34.88
CA GLU A 40 3.34 -23.70 -35.88
C GLU A 40 2.36 -22.61 -35.42
N ARG A 41 1.25 -23.00 -34.77
CA ARG A 41 0.30 -22.04 -34.18
C ARG A 41 0.94 -21.24 -33.04
N ALA A 42 1.75 -21.87 -32.20
CA ALA A 42 2.45 -21.19 -31.11
C ALA A 42 3.46 -20.17 -31.67
N LEU A 43 4.27 -20.53 -32.64
CA LEU A 43 5.22 -19.63 -33.31
C LEU A 43 4.51 -18.49 -34.04
N THR A 44 3.40 -18.75 -34.72
CA THR A 44 2.61 -17.72 -35.38
C THR A 44 2.03 -16.75 -34.36
N LYS A 45 1.51 -17.25 -33.24
CA LYS A 45 0.99 -16.41 -32.15
C LYS A 45 2.11 -15.54 -31.54
N GLU A 46 3.29 -16.10 -31.28
CA GLU A 46 4.44 -15.35 -30.76
C GLU A 46 4.88 -14.24 -31.73
N GLY A 47 4.95 -14.54 -33.04
CA GLY A 47 5.25 -13.56 -34.09
C GLY A 47 4.24 -12.41 -34.09
N GLN A 48 2.94 -12.73 -34.04
CA GLN A 48 1.87 -11.71 -33.99
C GLN A 48 1.95 -10.85 -32.71
N ILE A 49 2.29 -11.42 -31.55
CA ILE A 49 2.49 -10.67 -30.31
C ILE A 49 3.68 -9.72 -30.46
N THR A 50 4.79 -10.19 -31.03
CA THR A 50 6.00 -9.37 -31.25
C THR A 50 5.72 -8.19 -32.18
N ASP A 51 5.00 -8.41 -33.28
CA ASP A 51 4.63 -7.37 -34.24
C ASP A 51 3.71 -6.32 -33.58
N ARG A 52 2.71 -6.77 -32.83
CA ARG A 52 1.81 -5.89 -32.08
C ARG A 52 2.57 -5.08 -31.01
N TYR A 53 3.50 -5.72 -30.30
CA TYR A 53 4.34 -5.06 -29.29
C TYR A 53 5.21 -3.98 -29.94
N THR A 54 5.88 -4.29 -31.03
CA THR A 54 6.73 -3.34 -31.75
C THR A 54 5.93 -2.12 -32.24
N ALA A 55 4.74 -2.36 -32.82
CA ALA A 55 3.84 -1.29 -33.24
C ALA A 55 3.35 -0.45 -32.07
N ALA A 56 2.99 -1.08 -30.94
CA ALA A 56 2.51 -0.39 -29.75
C ALA A 56 3.61 0.49 -29.13
N VAL A 57 4.85 -0.02 -29.02
CA VAL A 57 6.00 0.78 -28.52
C VAL A 57 6.33 1.92 -29.47
N SER A 58 6.26 1.70 -30.79
CA SER A 58 6.43 2.80 -31.78
C SER A 58 5.37 3.89 -31.58
N ASN A 59 4.12 3.51 -31.31
CA ASN A 59 3.03 4.44 -31.06
C ASN A 59 3.25 5.27 -29.78
N LEU A 60 3.88 4.69 -28.73
CA LEU A 60 4.22 5.47 -27.52
C LEU A 60 5.20 6.61 -27.79
N GLY A 61 6.05 6.50 -28.83
CA GLY A 61 6.99 7.54 -29.26
C GLY A 61 6.40 8.60 -30.18
N ALA A 62 5.10 8.53 -30.51
CA ALA A 62 4.48 9.47 -31.43
C ALA A 62 4.25 10.85 -30.83
N ASP A 63 4.31 11.91 -31.64
CA ASP A 63 4.05 13.29 -31.20
C ASP A 63 2.59 13.49 -30.77
N LYS A 64 1.65 12.82 -31.47
CA LYS A 64 0.21 12.94 -31.21
C LYS A 64 -0.20 12.11 -30.00
N MET A 65 -0.83 12.76 -29.02
CA MET A 65 -1.32 12.09 -27.79
C MET A 65 -2.29 10.94 -28.09
N ASP A 66 -3.19 11.10 -29.05
CA ASP A 66 -4.15 10.03 -29.42
C ASP A 66 -3.45 8.77 -29.91
N VAL A 67 -2.33 8.91 -30.65
CA VAL A 67 -1.54 7.75 -31.10
C VAL A 67 -0.83 7.08 -29.92
N ARG A 68 -0.26 7.88 -29.01
CA ARG A 68 0.36 7.35 -27.78
C ARG A 68 -0.65 6.61 -26.91
N LEU A 69 -1.85 7.19 -26.75
CA LEU A 69 -2.96 6.55 -26.02
C LEU A 69 -3.34 5.20 -26.64
N GLY A 70 -3.42 5.13 -27.98
CA GLY A 70 -3.60 3.85 -28.70
C GLY A 70 -2.49 2.85 -28.43
N GLY A 71 -1.24 3.30 -28.30
CA GLY A 71 -0.10 2.49 -27.89
C GLY A 71 -0.25 1.91 -26.48
N VAL A 72 -0.69 2.74 -25.51
CA VAL A 72 -0.96 2.29 -24.13
C VAL A 72 -2.00 1.18 -24.09
N TYR A 73 -3.15 1.35 -24.75
CA TYR A 73 -4.19 0.32 -24.76
C TYR A 73 -3.80 -0.95 -25.55
N ALA A 74 -2.99 -0.80 -26.59
CA ALA A 74 -2.44 -1.96 -27.28
C ALA A 74 -1.52 -2.78 -26.36
N LEU A 75 -0.67 -2.12 -25.56
CA LEU A 75 0.18 -2.76 -24.55
C LEU A 75 -0.65 -3.40 -23.42
N GLU A 76 -1.70 -2.75 -22.94
CA GLU A 76 -2.65 -3.34 -21.97
C GLU A 76 -3.19 -4.68 -22.45
N ARG A 77 -3.65 -4.72 -23.71
CA ARG A 77 -4.19 -5.95 -24.31
C ARG A 77 -3.14 -7.05 -24.45
N ILE A 78 -1.92 -6.69 -24.85
CA ILE A 78 -0.83 -7.67 -24.95
C ILE A 78 -0.49 -8.21 -23.56
N MET A 79 -0.46 -7.36 -22.54
CA MET A 79 -0.22 -7.73 -21.14
C MET A 79 -1.24 -8.75 -20.63
N GLN A 80 -2.51 -8.63 -21.07
CA GLN A 80 -3.58 -9.59 -20.75
C GLN A 80 -3.43 -10.90 -21.54
N ASP A 81 -3.00 -10.83 -22.80
CA ASP A 81 -2.88 -12.00 -23.72
C ASP A 81 -1.60 -12.82 -23.46
N SER A 82 -0.55 -12.22 -22.87
CA SER A 82 0.78 -12.82 -22.70
C SER A 82 1.37 -12.56 -21.29
N PRO A 83 1.19 -13.51 -20.36
CA PRO A 83 1.83 -13.44 -19.05
C PRO A 83 3.36 -13.33 -19.10
N ARG A 84 3.99 -13.90 -20.14
CA ARG A 84 5.44 -13.84 -20.37
C ARG A 84 5.95 -12.41 -20.58
N ASP A 85 5.18 -11.57 -21.28
CA ASP A 85 5.59 -10.21 -21.64
C ASP A 85 5.12 -9.18 -20.60
N HIS A 86 4.36 -9.63 -19.59
CA HIS A 86 3.71 -8.79 -18.59
C HIS A 86 4.69 -7.82 -17.90
N SER A 87 5.77 -8.33 -17.31
CA SER A 87 6.75 -7.52 -16.59
C SER A 87 7.51 -6.56 -17.50
N THR A 88 7.80 -6.98 -18.75
CA THR A 88 8.45 -6.12 -19.75
C THR A 88 7.56 -4.94 -20.13
N ILE A 89 6.27 -5.19 -20.37
CA ILE A 89 5.30 -4.15 -20.71
C ILE A 89 5.10 -3.22 -19.52
N ALA A 90 5.00 -3.77 -18.30
CA ALA A 90 4.91 -2.96 -17.09
C ALA A 90 6.10 -1.99 -16.94
N ASN A 91 7.33 -2.45 -17.21
CA ASN A 91 8.52 -1.60 -17.21
C ASN A 91 8.47 -0.50 -18.29
N VAL A 92 8.00 -0.83 -19.49
CA VAL A 92 7.84 0.15 -20.59
C VAL A 92 6.87 1.24 -20.18
N LEU A 93 5.69 0.87 -19.66
CA LEU A 93 4.68 1.84 -19.23
C LEU A 93 5.13 2.68 -18.01
N ALA A 94 5.83 2.07 -17.04
CA ALA A 94 6.40 2.81 -15.90
C ALA A 94 7.45 3.82 -16.37
N THR A 95 8.31 3.43 -17.30
CA THR A 95 9.31 4.34 -17.90
C THR A 95 8.63 5.44 -18.70
N TYR A 96 7.59 5.11 -19.47
CA TYR A 96 6.79 6.08 -20.21
C TYR A 96 6.22 7.15 -19.28
N ILE A 97 5.60 6.76 -18.15
CA ILE A 97 5.06 7.69 -17.14
C ILE A 97 6.17 8.61 -16.62
N ARG A 98 7.31 8.05 -16.19
CA ARG A 98 8.42 8.86 -15.64
C ARG A 98 8.96 9.89 -16.64
N LEU A 99 9.00 9.56 -17.92
CA LEU A 99 9.47 10.49 -18.96
C LEU A 99 8.45 11.58 -19.26
N HIS A 100 7.16 11.25 -19.34
CA HIS A 100 6.10 12.18 -19.73
C HIS A 100 5.50 12.95 -18.55
N ALA A 101 5.70 12.45 -17.32
CA ALA A 101 5.34 13.14 -16.08
C ALA A 101 6.58 13.62 -15.27
N ALA A 102 7.71 13.83 -15.92
CA ALA A 102 8.95 14.31 -15.27
C ALA A 102 8.86 15.77 -14.80
N ARG A 103 7.88 16.52 -15.26
CA ARG A 103 7.68 17.95 -14.96
C ARG A 103 6.21 18.20 -14.61
N PRO A 104 5.93 19.26 -13.82
CA PRO A 104 4.54 19.63 -13.55
C PRO A 104 3.80 19.91 -14.86
N PRO A 105 2.53 19.54 -14.97
CA PRO A 105 1.69 20.00 -16.07
C PRO A 105 1.61 21.53 -16.05
N ALA A 106 1.31 22.14 -17.20
CA ALA A 106 1.15 23.60 -17.28
C ALA A 106 0.04 24.06 -16.32
N GLN A 107 0.15 25.30 -15.85
CA GLN A 107 -0.79 25.84 -14.86
C GLN A 107 -2.24 25.68 -15.33
N GLY A 108 -3.06 25.01 -14.50
CA GLY A 108 -4.48 24.75 -14.79
C GLY A 108 -4.72 23.56 -15.74
N GLN A 109 -3.69 22.80 -16.08
CA GLN A 109 -3.85 21.56 -16.84
C GLN A 109 -3.73 20.33 -15.93
N ASP A 110 -4.50 19.31 -16.27
CA ASP A 110 -4.42 17.98 -15.64
C ASP A 110 -3.23 17.19 -16.19
N VAL A 111 -2.93 16.07 -15.52
CA VAL A 111 -1.97 15.08 -16.03
C VAL A 111 -2.45 14.60 -17.41
N PRO A 112 -1.56 14.50 -18.42
CA PRO A 112 -1.93 14.08 -19.77
C PRO A 112 -2.69 12.75 -19.80
N ALA A 113 -3.70 12.64 -20.68
CA ALA A 113 -4.59 11.48 -20.71
C ALA A 113 -3.85 10.16 -21.00
N ASP A 114 -2.82 10.17 -21.82
CA ASP A 114 -1.97 9.03 -22.13
C ASP A 114 -1.15 8.56 -20.90
N VAL A 115 -0.63 9.51 -20.09
CA VAL A 115 0.03 9.21 -18.81
C VAL A 115 -0.98 8.62 -17.82
N ASN A 116 -2.17 9.22 -17.71
CA ASN A 116 -3.21 8.72 -16.81
C ASN A 116 -3.70 7.33 -17.22
N ALA A 117 -3.83 7.05 -18.53
CA ALA A 117 -4.16 5.73 -19.04
C ALA A 117 -3.07 4.70 -18.69
N ALA A 118 -1.79 5.03 -18.92
CA ALA A 118 -0.67 4.17 -18.56
C ALA A 118 -0.64 3.87 -17.05
N LEU A 119 -0.90 4.88 -16.22
CA LEU A 119 -1.01 4.74 -14.76
C LEU A 119 -2.16 3.81 -14.37
N THR A 120 -3.32 3.95 -15.01
CA THR A 120 -4.49 3.09 -14.77
C THR A 120 -4.17 1.64 -15.13
N VAL A 121 -3.56 1.39 -16.28
CA VAL A 121 -3.15 0.03 -16.72
C VAL A 121 -2.22 -0.60 -15.67
N LEU A 122 -1.21 0.15 -15.21
CA LEU A 122 -0.27 -0.35 -14.20
C LEU A 122 -0.94 -0.55 -12.83
N ALA A 123 -1.86 0.32 -12.45
CA ALA A 123 -2.55 0.24 -11.16
C ALA A 123 -3.59 -0.89 -11.09
N THR A 124 -4.12 -1.33 -12.24
CA THR A 124 -5.16 -2.39 -12.31
C THR A 124 -4.65 -3.69 -12.94
N ARG A 125 -3.34 -3.82 -13.13
CA ARG A 125 -2.73 -5.02 -13.69
C ARG A 125 -2.87 -6.22 -12.76
N ASP A 126 -2.81 -7.41 -13.31
CA ASP A 126 -2.70 -8.64 -12.53
C ASP A 126 -1.27 -8.81 -12.00
N SER A 127 -1.05 -8.38 -10.75
CA SER A 127 0.26 -8.45 -10.09
C SER A 127 0.79 -9.87 -9.87
N SER A 128 -0.02 -10.93 -10.05
CA SER A 128 0.45 -12.32 -9.97
C SER A 128 1.46 -12.66 -11.07
N HIS A 129 1.48 -11.88 -12.17
CA HIS A 129 2.40 -12.03 -13.30
C HIS A 129 3.61 -11.09 -13.26
N ASP A 130 3.77 -10.31 -12.19
CA ASP A 130 4.86 -9.33 -12.07
C ASP A 130 6.26 -9.99 -11.98
N GLY A 131 6.36 -11.19 -11.39
CA GLY A 131 7.65 -11.81 -11.12
C GLY A 131 8.52 -10.88 -10.23
N ASP A 132 9.71 -10.52 -10.73
CA ASP A 132 10.63 -9.60 -10.06
C ASP A 132 10.36 -8.12 -10.36
N PHE A 133 9.34 -7.81 -11.16
CA PHE A 133 8.98 -6.43 -11.48
C PHE A 133 8.56 -5.68 -10.22
N ARG A 134 9.09 -4.46 -10.08
CA ARG A 134 8.68 -3.50 -9.06
C ARG A 134 8.35 -2.19 -9.76
N LEU A 135 7.14 -1.69 -9.52
CA LEU A 135 6.68 -0.45 -10.13
C LEU A 135 7.53 0.72 -9.64
N ASP A 136 8.22 1.38 -10.55
CA ASP A 136 9.04 2.57 -10.29
C ASP A 136 8.43 3.81 -10.96
N LEU A 137 7.87 4.70 -10.11
CA LEU A 137 7.29 5.98 -10.54
C LEU A 137 7.93 7.17 -9.81
N ARG A 138 9.18 7.00 -9.36
CA ARG A 138 9.89 8.05 -8.61
C ARG A 138 9.82 9.41 -9.31
N SER A 139 9.58 10.44 -8.50
CA SER A 139 9.54 11.84 -8.92
C SER A 139 8.52 12.16 -10.01
N ALA A 140 7.58 11.28 -10.32
CA ALA A 140 6.54 11.55 -11.30
C ALA A 140 5.50 12.57 -10.78
N TRP A 141 5.03 13.45 -11.68
CA TRP A 141 3.98 14.43 -11.41
C TRP A 141 2.62 13.85 -11.76
N LEU A 142 1.90 13.37 -10.73
CA LEU A 142 0.63 12.65 -10.85
C LEU A 142 -0.49 13.31 -10.03
N SER A 143 -0.32 14.59 -9.70
CA SER A 143 -1.27 15.32 -8.86
C SER A 143 -2.68 15.36 -9.48
N GLY A 144 -3.70 15.21 -8.62
CA GLY A 144 -5.10 15.25 -9.03
C GLY A 144 -5.61 14.01 -9.78
N THR A 145 -4.75 13.03 -10.06
CA THR A 145 -5.17 11.80 -10.75
C THR A 145 -6.05 10.94 -9.87
N GLU A 146 -6.89 10.15 -10.52
CA GLU A 146 -7.60 9.04 -9.90
C GLU A 146 -6.90 7.74 -10.28
N ILE A 147 -6.34 7.05 -9.28
CA ILE A 147 -5.54 5.85 -9.52
C ILE A 147 -6.38 4.61 -9.21
N GLY A 148 -6.64 3.80 -10.24
CA GLY A 148 -7.56 2.67 -10.19
C GLY A 148 -8.67 2.80 -11.22
N ARG A 149 -9.62 1.86 -11.23
CA ARG A 149 -10.81 1.91 -12.10
C ARG A 149 -12.07 2.08 -11.27
N GLN A 150 -12.95 2.99 -11.72
CA GLN A 150 -14.24 3.23 -11.09
C GLN A 150 -15.31 2.22 -11.54
N VAL A 151 -15.24 1.77 -12.80
CA VAL A 151 -16.27 0.90 -13.37
C VAL A 151 -15.63 -0.14 -14.30
N PRO A 152 -15.66 -1.43 -13.96
CA PRO A 152 -15.95 -1.94 -12.61
C PRO A 152 -14.94 -1.42 -11.59
N TYR A 153 -15.36 -1.22 -10.35
CA TYR A 153 -14.46 -0.73 -9.31
C TYR A 153 -13.28 -1.69 -9.10
N GLN A 154 -12.08 -1.18 -9.33
CA GLN A 154 -10.83 -1.89 -9.13
C GLN A 154 -9.87 -0.97 -8.38
N PRO A 155 -9.60 -1.24 -7.08
CA PRO A 155 -8.64 -0.46 -6.32
C PRO A 155 -7.23 -0.61 -6.92
N ALA A 156 -6.42 0.43 -6.78
CA ALA A 156 -5.06 0.41 -7.29
C ALA A 156 -4.20 -0.63 -6.55
N VAL A 157 -3.43 -1.41 -7.29
CA VAL A 157 -2.43 -2.36 -6.77
C VAL A 157 -1.05 -1.76 -6.96
N LEU A 158 -0.54 -1.13 -5.90
CA LEU A 158 0.73 -0.42 -5.87
C LEU A 158 1.69 -1.00 -4.81
N ALA A 159 1.39 -2.19 -4.28
CA ALA A 159 2.20 -2.85 -3.27
C ALA A 159 3.66 -2.96 -3.73
N GLN A 160 4.60 -2.64 -2.80
CA GLN A 160 6.04 -2.64 -3.03
C GLN A 160 6.53 -1.65 -4.11
N ALA A 161 5.69 -0.74 -4.62
CA ALA A 161 6.11 0.27 -5.57
C ALA A 161 7.11 1.26 -4.99
N ASP A 162 7.99 1.79 -5.83
CA ASP A 162 8.86 2.91 -5.52
C ASP A 162 8.23 4.22 -6.00
N LEU A 163 7.65 4.98 -5.06
CA LEU A 163 6.97 6.25 -5.28
C LEU A 163 7.72 7.42 -4.61
N ARG A 164 9.02 7.27 -4.37
CA ARG A 164 9.82 8.31 -3.70
C ARG A 164 9.79 9.62 -4.46
N GLY A 165 9.52 10.70 -3.72
CA GLY A 165 9.48 12.05 -4.26
C GLY A 165 8.41 12.28 -5.33
N THR A 166 7.40 11.40 -5.45
CA THR A 166 6.27 11.60 -6.36
C THR A 166 5.39 12.76 -5.91
N HIS A 167 4.81 13.46 -6.88
CA HIS A 167 3.83 14.51 -6.64
C HIS A 167 2.41 13.94 -6.81
N LEU A 168 1.78 13.61 -5.69
CA LEU A 168 0.47 12.95 -5.60
C LEU A 168 -0.58 13.85 -4.92
N ARG A 169 -0.38 15.16 -4.94
CA ARG A 169 -1.30 16.10 -4.31
C ARG A 169 -2.72 15.97 -4.87
N GLY A 170 -3.70 15.78 -3.96
CA GLY A 170 -5.12 15.67 -4.32
C GLY A 170 -5.47 14.41 -5.13
N THR A 171 -4.59 13.41 -5.19
CA THR A 171 -4.89 12.13 -5.86
C THR A 171 -5.95 11.35 -5.11
N LYS A 172 -6.74 10.56 -5.86
CA LYS A 172 -7.70 9.62 -5.30
C LYS A 172 -7.08 8.22 -5.30
N LEU A 173 -6.78 7.73 -4.12
CA LEU A 173 -6.17 6.43 -3.85
C LEU A 173 -7.02 5.58 -2.89
N GLY A 174 -8.29 5.94 -2.68
CA GLY A 174 -9.16 5.24 -1.75
C GLY A 174 -9.15 3.73 -1.96
N SER A 175 -9.02 2.97 -0.88
CA SER A 175 -8.92 1.50 -0.84
C SER A 175 -7.73 0.90 -1.61
N ALA A 176 -6.75 1.69 -2.06
CA ALA A 176 -5.57 1.19 -2.77
C ALA A 176 -4.72 0.26 -1.89
N ASP A 177 -4.10 -0.72 -2.52
CA ASP A 177 -3.06 -1.54 -1.89
C ASP A 177 -1.69 -0.87 -2.06
N LEU A 178 -1.21 -0.24 -1.00
CA LEU A 178 0.07 0.44 -0.89
C LEU A 178 1.03 -0.27 0.10
N ARG A 179 0.82 -1.55 0.35
CA ARG A 179 1.65 -2.33 1.30
C ARG A 179 3.12 -2.30 0.92
N ALA A 180 3.96 -1.99 1.89
CA ALA A 180 5.41 -1.94 1.73
C ALA A 180 5.89 -1.01 0.58
N THR A 181 5.05 -0.06 0.14
CA THR A 181 5.39 0.98 -0.84
C THR A 181 6.39 1.95 -0.24
N ASN A 182 7.30 2.46 -1.04
CA ASN A 182 8.19 3.55 -0.63
C ASN A 182 7.66 4.89 -1.15
N LEU A 183 7.07 5.67 -0.25
CA LEU A 183 6.53 7.01 -0.47
C LEU A 183 7.41 8.12 0.14
N SER A 184 8.64 7.80 0.54
CA SER A 184 9.51 8.77 1.21
C SER A 184 9.68 10.05 0.38
N ASN A 185 9.55 11.20 1.02
CA ASN A 185 9.59 12.53 0.40
C ASN A 185 8.51 12.79 -0.68
N ALA A 186 7.45 12.02 -0.73
CA ALA A 186 6.34 12.26 -1.65
C ALA A 186 5.45 13.42 -1.16
N ASP A 187 4.79 14.12 -2.09
CA ASP A 187 3.76 15.13 -1.80
C ASP A 187 2.38 14.51 -1.96
N LEU A 188 1.74 14.17 -0.84
CA LEU A 188 0.40 13.60 -0.74
C LEU A 188 -0.62 14.59 -0.13
N ARG A 189 -0.33 15.88 -0.16
CA ARG A 189 -1.25 16.89 0.38
C ARG A 189 -2.64 16.78 -0.20
N ASN A 190 -3.64 16.79 0.70
CA ASN A 190 -5.06 16.68 0.33
C ASN A 190 -5.42 15.43 -0.49
N ALA A 191 -4.56 14.39 -0.51
CA ALA A 191 -4.88 13.12 -1.16
C ALA A 191 -5.99 12.38 -0.41
N ASP A 192 -6.80 11.63 -1.13
CA ASP A 192 -7.77 10.71 -0.56
C ASP A 192 -7.15 9.31 -0.45
N LEU A 193 -6.81 8.93 0.76
CA LEU A 193 -6.22 7.65 1.16
C LEU A 193 -7.20 6.86 2.06
N THR A 194 -8.49 7.16 1.97
CA THR A 194 -9.52 6.51 2.79
C THR A 194 -9.47 4.98 2.59
N SER A 195 -9.42 4.24 3.70
CA SER A 195 -9.37 2.77 3.72
C SER A 195 -8.22 2.14 2.94
N THR A 196 -7.14 2.89 2.66
CA THR A 196 -5.95 2.35 1.99
C THR A 196 -5.19 1.38 2.89
N THR A 197 -4.51 0.41 2.28
CA THR A 197 -3.60 -0.49 3.00
C THR A 197 -2.16 0.03 2.83
N LEU A 198 -1.63 0.68 3.86
CA LEU A 198 -0.28 1.26 3.93
C LEU A 198 0.63 0.47 4.90
N SER A 199 0.25 -0.74 5.27
CA SER A 199 1.03 -1.50 6.24
C SER A 199 2.46 -1.74 5.74
N ARG A 200 3.44 -1.45 6.62
CA ARG A 200 4.88 -1.49 6.34
C ARG A 200 5.35 -0.53 5.23
N ALA A 201 4.54 0.41 4.79
CA ALA A 201 4.96 1.44 3.84
C ALA A 201 5.98 2.39 4.48
N SER A 202 6.89 2.93 3.66
CA SER A 202 7.80 4.01 4.06
C SER A 202 7.21 5.35 3.65
N LEU A 203 6.84 6.14 4.63
CA LEU A 203 6.29 7.50 4.52
C LEU A 203 7.24 8.52 5.17
N VAL A 204 8.54 8.20 5.19
CA VAL A 204 9.55 9.06 5.82
C VAL A 204 9.61 10.41 5.09
N LYS A 205 9.42 11.51 5.85
CA LYS A 205 9.41 12.89 5.31
C LYS A 205 8.35 13.12 4.22
N THR A 206 7.28 12.34 4.23
CA THR A 206 6.16 12.51 3.30
C THR A 206 5.28 13.65 3.77
N ASP A 207 4.86 14.52 2.85
CA ASP A 207 3.90 15.58 3.12
C ASP A 207 2.46 15.07 2.91
N LEU A 208 1.76 14.83 4.02
CA LEU A 208 0.39 14.32 4.07
C LEU A 208 -0.62 15.39 4.55
N ARG A 209 -0.21 16.66 4.66
CA ARG A 209 -1.07 17.72 5.20
C ARG A 209 -2.45 17.77 4.55
N GLY A 210 -3.49 17.72 5.38
CA GLY A 210 -4.87 17.75 4.93
C GLY A 210 -5.32 16.49 4.18
N ALA A 211 -4.52 15.42 4.13
CA ALA A 211 -4.93 14.16 3.51
C ALA A 211 -6.04 13.46 4.30
N LYS A 212 -6.81 12.61 3.62
CA LYS A 212 -7.85 11.78 4.25
C LYS A 212 -7.30 10.36 4.40
N LEU A 213 -7.14 9.92 5.63
CA LEU A 213 -6.63 8.60 6.02
C LEU A 213 -7.67 7.85 6.88
N PHE A 214 -8.95 8.22 6.78
CA PHE A 214 -10.02 7.56 7.52
C PHE A 214 -9.98 6.05 7.30
N ALA A 215 -9.92 5.28 8.40
CA ALA A 215 -9.84 3.82 8.41
C ALA A 215 -8.68 3.24 7.58
N ALA A 216 -7.59 3.98 7.37
CA ALA A 216 -6.40 3.47 6.69
C ALA A 216 -5.63 2.49 7.58
N ASP A 217 -5.04 1.46 6.97
CA ASP A 217 -4.15 0.51 7.63
C ASP A 217 -2.69 0.96 7.52
N LEU A 218 -2.17 1.58 8.57
CA LEU A 218 -0.79 2.06 8.70
C LEU A 218 0.05 1.17 9.64
N ARG A 219 -0.37 -0.07 9.90
CA ARG A 219 0.33 -0.97 10.83
C ARG A 219 1.78 -1.16 10.41
N HIS A 220 2.70 -0.89 11.36
CA HIS A 220 4.14 -0.98 11.16
C HIS A 220 4.68 -0.08 10.03
N ALA A 221 3.95 0.96 9.63
CA ALA A 221 4.43 1.96 8.68
C ALA A 221 5.52 2.84 9.29
N PHE A 222 6.38 3.41 8.44
CA PHE A 222 7.49 4.28 8.83
C PHE A 222 7.14 5.72 8.45
N LEU A 223 6.83 6.56 9.43
CA LEU A 223 6.40 7.96 9.27
C LEU A 223 7.36 8.94 9.96
N THR A 224 8.62 8.56 10.11
CA THR A 224 9.64 9.45 10.72
C THR A 224 9.66 10.79 9.99
N GLU A 225 9.49 11.90 10.74
CA GLU A 225 9.48 13.27 10.21
C GLU A 225 8.42 13.50 9.11
N ALA A 226 7.33 12.72 9.08
CA ALA A 226 6.22 12.95 8.16
C ALA A 226 5.37 14.15 8.61
N GLU A 227 4.86 14.93 7.65
CA GLU A 227 3.97 16.06 7.89
C GLU A 227 2.50 15.61 7.75
N LEU A 228 1.81 15.46 8.87
CA LEU A 228 0.43 14.97 8.98
C LEU A 228 -0.53 16.04 9.53
N SER A 229 -0.10 17.30 9.61
CA SER A 229 -0.95 18.31 10.23
C SER A 229 -2.28 18.48 9.50
N GLY A 230 -3.36 18.55 10.30
CA GLY A 230 -4.73 18.67 9.81
C GLY A 230 -5.25 17.45 9.03
N THR A 231 -4.63 16.26 9.17
CA THR A 231 -5.11 15.03 8.53
C THR A 231 -6.32 14.44 9.23
N ASP A 232 -7.16 13.73 8.47
CA ASP A 232 -8.23 12.88 9.01
C ASP A 232 -7.73 11.44 9.15
N LEU A 233 -7.37 11.06 10.37
CA LEU A 233 -6.85 9.74 10.75
C LEU A 233 -7.86 8.95 11.61
N ARG A 234 -9.14 9.35 11.61
CA ARG A 234 -10.16 8.66 12.40
C ARG A 234 -10.20 7.18 12.10
N SER A 235 -10.25 6.36 13.15
CA SER A 235 -10.26 4.89 13.07
C SER A 235 -9.07 4.31 12.30
N ALA A 236 -7.97 5.04 12.15
CA ALA A 236 -6.78 4.52 11.48
C ALA A 236 -6.09 3.46 12.35
N GLU A 237 -5.65 2.37 11.71
CA GLU A 237 -4.90 1.29 12.33
C GLU A 237 -3.39 1.60 12.25
N MET A 238 -2.81 2.10 13.34
CA MET A 238 -1.41 2.53 13.41
C MET A 238 -0.58 1.68 14.39
N ARG A 239 -1.04 0.49 14.71
CA ARG A 239 -0.35 -0.40 15.64
C ARG A 239 1.10 -0.64 15.20
N GLY A 240 2.06 -0.34 16.10
CA GLY A 240 3.49 -0.49 15.84
C GLY A 240 4.04 0.42 14.74
N ALA A 241 3.30 1.45 14.35
CA ALA A 241 3.80 2.47 13.42
C ALA A 241 4.92 3.28 14.05
N ARG A 242 5.85 3.79 13.25
CA ARG A 242 6.99 4.59 13.70
C ARG A 242 6.84 6.02 13.21
N LEU A 243 6.54 6.93 14.14
CA LEU A 243 6.26 8.36 13.90
C LEU A 243 7.24 9.29 14.64
N PRO A 244 8.52 8.93 14.89
CA PRO A 244 9.36 9.84 15.63
C PRO A 244 9.48 11.18 14.89
N ARG A 245 9.25 12.26 15.66
CA ARG A 245 9.27 13.65 15.17
C ARG A 245 8.30 13.96 14.04
N ALA A 246 7.23 13.18 13.90
CA ALA A 246 6.15 13.49 12.96
C ALA A 246 5.32 14.69 13.44
N ASP A 247 4.84 15.52 12.52
CA ASP A 247 3.90 16.60 12.79
C ASP A 247 2.45 16.11 12.58
N LEU A 248 1.74 15.86 13.67
CA LEU A 248 0.31 15.48 13.70
C LEU A 248 -0.56 16.64 14.24
N SER A 249 -0.02 17.87 14.28
CA SER A 249 -0.71 19.02 14.87
C SER A 249 -2.07 19.26 14.21
N GLY A 250 -3.11 19.46 15.04
CA GLY A 250 -4.48 19.69 14.60
C GLY A 250 -5.11 18.52 13.82
N SER A 251 -4.50 17.34 13.78
CA SER A 251 -5.05 16.16 13.10
C SER A 251 -6.19 15.53 13.92
N ASN A 252 -7.04 14.75 13.24
CA ASN A 252 -8.11 14.01 13.89
C ASN A 252 -7.80 12.51 13.89
N LEU A 253 -7.47 11.96 15.08
CA LEU A 253 -7.17 10.54 15.31
C LEU A 253 -8.28 9.84 16.13
N GLU A 254 -9.48 10.43 16.23
CA GLU A 254 -10.58 9.84 17.01
C GLU A 254 -10.75 8.35 16.73
N ASP A 255 -10.82 7.54 17.81
CA ASP A 255 -10.93 6.09 17.79
C ASP A 255 -9.80 5.36 17.02
N GLY A 256 -8.64 5.99 16.89
CA GLY A 256 -7.46 5.40 16.25
C GLY A 256 -6.76 4.36 17.14
N ASN A 257 -6.10 3.38 16.52
CA ASN A 257 -5.31 2.37 17.21
C ASN A 257 -3.81 2.67 17.10
N LEU A 258 -3.22 3.24 18.15
CA LEU A 258 -1.80 3.57 18.26
C LEU A 258 -1.03 2.59 19.17
N ARG A 259 -1.52 1.37 19.35
CA ARG A 259 -0.90 0.37 20.23
C ARG A 259 0.54 0.13 19.82
N SER A 260 1.45 0.27 20.79
CA SER A 260 2.90 0.10 20.58
C SER A 260 3.47 0.97 19.44
N ALA A 261 2.85 2.10 19.11
CA ALA A 261 3.41 3.06 18.17
C ALA A 261 4.58 3.82 18.80
N ASP A 262 5.55 4.22 17.99
CA ASP A 262 6.67 5.08 18.40
C ASP A 262 6.39 6.54 17.96
N LEU A 263 6.09 7.40 18.91
CA LEU A 263 5.72 8.82 18.75
C LEU A 263 6.77 9.74 19.40
N GLU A 264 8.01 9.26 19.58
CA GLU A 264 9.08 10.02 20.22
C GLU A 264 9.25 11.40 19.55
N GLY A 265 9.05 12.45 20.34
CA GLY A 265 9.16 13.85 19.89
C GLY A 265 8.13 14.27 18.83
N ALA A 266 7.05 13.51 18.61
CA ALA A 266 6.00 13.90 17.69
C ALA A 266 5.22 15.12 18.18
N ASP A 267 4.82 16.01 17.27
CA ASP A 267 3.92 17.12 17.58
C ASP A 267 2.46 16.72 17.32
N MET A 268 1.69 16.56 18.39
CA MET A 268 0.24 16.28 18.37
C MET A 268 -0.57 17.44 18.97
N SER A 269 0.01 18.66 18.98
CA SER A 269 -0.65 19.82 19.54
C SER A 269 -1.99 20.11 18.88
N GLY A 270 -3.01 20.35 19.69
CA GLY A 270 -4.37 20.62 19.21
C GLY A 270 -5.06 19.46 18.48
N SER A 271 -4.48 18.25 18.46
CA SER A 271 -5.07 17.10 17.81
C SER A 271 -6.28 16.54 18.58
N ASN A 272 -7.20 15.86 17.87
CA ASN A 272 -8.28 15.11 18.49
C ASN A 272 -7.86 13.63 18.65
N LEU A 273 -7.54 13.25 19.88
CA LEU A 273 -7.11 11.92 20.31
C LEU A 273 -8.21 11.20 21.11
N LYS A 274 -9.48 11.62 20.95
CA LYS A 274 -10.60 11.02 21.68
C LYS A 274 -10.69 9.52 21.37
N GLY A 275 -10.74 8.69 22.43
CA GLY A 275 -10.87 7.24 22.31
C GLY A 275 -9.66 6.52 21.74
N VAL A 276 -8.52 7.18 21.56
CA VAL A 276 -7.30 6.55 21.02
C VAL A 276 -6.73 5.52 21.99
N ASP A 277 -6.36 4.36 21.46
CA ASP A 277 -5.71 3.27 22.20
C ASP A 277 -4.17 3.36 22.03
N PHE A 278 -3.46 3.74 23.11
CA PHE A 278 -2.00 3.78 23.18
C PHE A 278 -1.38 2.57 23.89
N THR A 279 -2.15 1.56 24.24
CA THR A 279 -1.69 0.43 25.06
C THR A 279 -0.69 -0.47 24.32
N SER A 280 -0.16 -1.48 25.01
CA SER A 280 0.70 -2.46 24.38
C SER A 280 -0.09 -3.42 23.46
N ALA A 281 0.53 -3.85 22.37
CA ALA A 281 -0.10 -4.78 21.41
C ALA A 281 -0.16 -6.22 21.92
N SER A 282 0.73 -6.59 22.86
CA SER A 282 0.81 -7.94 23.45
C SER A 282 1.61 -7.92 24.75
N ALA A 283 1.46 -8.98 25.56
CA ALA A 283 2.25 -9.13 26.77
C ALA A 283 3.76 -9.11 26.45
N GLY A 284 4.52 -8.37 27.25
CA GLY A 284 5.96 -8.21 27.08
C GLY A 284 6.40 -7.15 26.05
N VAL A 285 5.46 -6.43 25.44
CA VAL A 285 5.75 -5.29 24.55
C VAL A 285 5.24 -4.01 25.21
N SER A 286 6.03 -2.93 25.17
CA SER A 286 5.63 -1.63 25.71
C SER A 286 4.40 -1.07 24.96
N GLY A 287 3.63 -0.20 25.64
CA GLY A 287 2.63 0.66 25.01
C GLY A 287 3.26 1.62 24.00
N ALA A 288 2.51 2.61 23.54
CA ALA A 288 3.04 3.65 22.66
C ALA A 288 4.15 4.44 23.37
N ASN A 289 5.21 4.78 22.63
CA ASN A 289 6.27 5.66 23.14
C ASN A 289 5.91 7.13 22.82
N LEU A 290 5.59 7.91 23.86
CA LEU A 290 5.25 9.33 23.75
C LEU A 290 6.37 10.25 24.30
N THR A 291 7.58 9.72 24.53
CA THR A 291 8.69 10.49 25.09
C THR A 291 8.94 11.76 24.28
N GLY A 292 8.89 12.93 24.95
CA GLY A 292 9.10 14.22 24.33
C GLY A 292 8.02 14.67 23.32
N ALA A 293 6.90 13.95 23.21
CA ALA A 293 5.80 14.36 22.34
C ALA A 293 5.10 15.64 22.88
N ASN A 294 4.66 16.48 21.95
CA ASN A 294 3.89 17.69 22.28
C ASN A 294 2.38 17.41 22.15
N LEU A 295 1.67 17.42 23.24
CA LEU A 295 0.21 17.23 23.34
C LEU A 295 -0.52 18.52 23.76
N THR A 296 0.10 19.69 23.59
CA THR A 296 -0.49 20.98 23.97
C THR A 296 -1.88 21.13 23.36
N GLY A 297 -2.90 21.31 24.22
CA GLY A 297 -4.29 21.49 23.80
C GLY A 297 -4.93 20.27 23.12
N ALA A 298 -4.28 19.10 23.09
CA ALA A 298 -4.85 17.88 22.53
C ALA A 298 -6.08 17.41 23.33
N ASN A 299 -7.04 16.79 22.64
CA ASN A 299 -8.19 16.19 23.27
C ASN A 299 -7.98 14.69 23.47
N LEU A 300 -7.69 14.27 24.70
CA LEU A 300 -7.46 12.88 25.12
C LEU A 300 -8.69 12.26 25.81
N ASN A 301 -9.90 12.82 25.60
CA ASN A 301 -11.11 12.29 26.21
C ASN A 301 -11.29 10.80 25.89
N GLY A 302 -11.38 9.96 26.92
CA GLY A 302 -11.53 8.53 26.78
C GLY A 302 -10.32 7.78 26.16
N ALA A 303 -9.19 8.45 25.94
CA ALA A 303 -7.98 7.77 25.43
C ALA A 303 -7.45 6.76 26.46
N ASP A 304 -6.95 5.62 25.98
CA ASP A 304 -6.36 4.58 26.81
C ASP A 304 -4.83 4.64 26.80
N LEU A 305 -4.24 5.15 27.87
CA LEU A 305 -2.80 5.23 28.10
C LEU A 305 -2.30 4.18 29.10
N SER A 306 -3.15 3.21 29.48
CA SER A 306 -2.79 2.16 30.43
C SER A 306 -1.86 1.11 29.84
N THR A 307 -1.26 0.28 30.69
CA THR A 307 -0.51 -0.89 30.27
C THR A 307 -1.31 -2.18 30.42
N VAL A 308 -1.13 -3.09 29.49
CA VAL A 308 -1.70 -4.45 29.57
C VAL A 308 -0.82 -5.36 30.46
N ASN A 309 0.43 -5.00 30.73
CA ASN A 309 1.37 -5.82 31.50
C ASN A 309 2.04 -5.03 32.61
N LYS A 310 1.79 -5.41 33.88
CA LYS A 310 2.34 -4.77 35.08
C LYS A 310 3.85 -4.92 35.26
N GLU A 311 4.48 -5.84 34.54
CA GLU A 311 5.93 -6.09 34.61
C GLU A 311 6.73 -5.18 33.68
N HIS A 312 6.07 -4.48 32.75
CA HIS A 312 6.70 -3.53 31.85
C HIS A 312 6.10 -2.15 32.09
N HIS A 313 6.94 -1.16 32.12
CA HIS A 313 6.57 0.25 32.35
C HIS A 313 5.44 0.67 31.43
N GLY A 314 4.50 1.47 31.96
CA GLY A 314 3.37 2.05 31.24
C GLY A 314 3.77 2.81 29.98
N THR A 315 2.78 3.39 29.31
CA THR A 315 3.05 4.35 28.24
C THR A 315 3.99 5.42 28.78
N PRO A 316 5.24 5.52 28.28
CA PRO A 316 6.17 6.50 28.82
C PRO A 316 5.73 7.91 28.43
N LEU A 317 5.45 8.74 29.44
CA LEU A 317 5.08 10.15 29.28
C LEU A 317 6.21 11.09 29.71
N VAL A 318 7.44 10.59 29.80
CA VAL A 318 8.61 11.36 30.18
C VAL A 318 8.88 12.49 29.18
N GLY A 319 8.93 13.72 29.66
CA GLY A 319 9.15 14.91 28.83
C GLY A 319 7.99 15.26 27.89
N VAL A 320 6.81 14.63 28.05
CA VAL A 320 5.61 14.99 27.29
C VAL A 320 5.09 16.35 27.72
N ILE A 321 4.75 17.18 26.74
CA ILE A 321 4.13 18.49 26.98
C ILE A 321 2.61 18.31 26.91
N LEU A 322 1.93 18.52 28.05
CA LEU A 322 0.47 18.33 28.21
C LEU A 322 -0.30 19.65 28.45
N ASP A 323 0.33 20.81 28.19
CA ASP A 323 -0.29 22.11 28.48
C ASP A 323 -1.65 22.26 27.79
N GLY A 324 -2.67 22.53 28.58
CA GLY A 324 -4.04 22.65 28.08
C GLY A 324 -4.71 21.40 27.56
N ALA A 325 -4.05 20.21 27.59
CA ALA A 325 -4.62 18.95 27.14
C ALA A 325 -5.87 18.58 27.99
N ASN A 326 -6.86 17.97 27.36
CA ASN A 326 -8.07 17.47 27.99
C ASN A 326 -7.95 15.98 28.32
N LEU A 327 -7.93 15.61 29.60
CA LEU A 327 -7.81 14.25 30.10
C LEU A 327 -9.15 13.67 30.61
N GLU A 328 -10.29 14.26 30.23
CA GLU A 328 -11.60 13.77 30.64
C GLU A 328 -11.79 12.29 30.23
N GLY A 329 -12.07 11.43 31.24
CA GLY A 329 -12.30 10.01 30.96
C GLY A 329 -11.08 9.21 30.43
N ALA A 330 -9.91 9.82 30.30
CA ALA A 330 -8.70 9.11 29.90
C ALA A 330 -8.33 8.02 30.91
N ASN A 331 -7.95 6.84 30.44
CA ASN A 331 -7.45 5.76 31.28
C ASN A 331 -5.93 5.94 31.51
N LEU A 332 -5.54 6.30 32.72
CA LEU A 332 -4.14 6.51 33.11
C LEU A 332 -3.60 5.38 34.00
N ALA A 333 -4.29 4.25 34.09
CA ALA A 333 -3.86 3.14 34.93
C ALA A 333 -2.44 2.67 34.56
N ASP A 334 -1.55 2.70 35.56
CA ASP A 334 -0.12 2.37 35.40
C ASP A 334 0.65 3.25 34.36
N ALA A 335 0.07 4.35 33.85
CA ALA A 335 0.78 5.30 33.00
C ALA A 335 1.93 5.96 33.77
N ASP A 336 3.09 6.13 33.12
CA ASP A 336 4.27 6.76 33.73
C ASP A 336 4.24 8.29 33.54
N LEU A 337 3.84 9.00 34.59
CA LEU A 337 3.75 10.47 34.65
C LEU A 337 4.91 11.11 35.44
N THR A 338 5.98 10.35 35.70
CA THR A 338 7.13 10.86 36.44
C THR A 338 7.74 12.09 35.74
N GLY A 339 7.96 13.17 36.46
CA GLY A 339 8.47 14.44 35.94
C GLY A 339 7.53 15.20 34.99
N ALA A 340 6.31 14.73 34.77
CA ALA A 340 5.35 15.40 33.87
C ALA A 340 4.81 16.71 34.52
N ASP A 341 4.63 17.75 33.69
CA ASP A 341 3.94 18.95 34.07
C ASP A 341 2.45 18.88 33.73
N LEU A 342 1.61 18.59 34.71
CA LEU A 342 0.16 18.50 34.59
C LEU A 342 -0.56 19.78 35.11
N SER A 343 0.17 20.84 35.42
CA SER A 343 -0.39 22.03 36.07
C SER A 343 -1.53 22.70 35.31
N HIS A 344 -1.53 22.60 33.99
CA HIS A 344 -2.52 23.22 33.10
C HIS A 344 -3.41 22.24 32.37
N VAL A 345 -3.35 20.92 32.68
CA VAL A 345 -4.26 19.95 32.05
C VAL A 345 -5.70 20.18 32.53
N LYS A 346 -6.66 19.84 31.65
CA LYS A 346 -8.09 19.99 31.91
C LYS A 346 -8.71 18.66 32.29
N ASN A 347 -9.69 18.69 33.20
CA ASN A 347 -10.55 17.57 33.55
C ASN A 347 -9.82 16.32 34.08
N LEU A 348 -8.60 16.48 34.61
CA LEU A 348 -7.90 15.41 35.33
C LEU A 348 -8.57 15.22 36.70
N THR A 349 -8.82 13.98 37.08
CA THR A 349 -9.42 13.61 38.38
C THR A 349 -8.39 12.97 39.29
N ARG A 350 -8.62 13.07 40.61
CA ARG A 350 -7.78 12.41 41.63
C ARG A 350 -7.69 10.90 41.37
N LYS A 351 -8.82 10.26 41.01
CA LYS A 351 -8.86 8.82 40.71
C LYS A 351 -7.93 8.43 39.55
N GLN A 352 -7.88 9.25 38.50
CA GLN A 352 -6.97 9.01 37.38
C GLN A 352 -5.51 9.15 37.82
N LEU A 353 -5.20 10.18 38.60
CA LEU A 353 -3.87 10.43 39.13
C LEU A 353 -3.39 9.30 40.05
N ASP A 354 -4.26 8.84 40.96
CA ASP A 354 -3.96 7.77 41.92
C ASP A 354 -3.74 6.40 41.21
N SER A 355 -4.19 6.24 39.97
CA SER A 355 -3.98 5.04 39.18
C SER A 355 -2.69 5.08 38.32
N ALA A 356 -2.08 6.24 38.18
CA ALA A 356 -0.84 6.46 37.45
C ALA A 356 0.39 6.44 38.37
N ARG A 357 1.57 6.31 37.78
CA ARG A 357 2.84 6.48 38.48
C ARG A 357 3.25 7.95 38.43
N THR A 358 3.48 8.55 39.60
CA THR A 358 3.94 9.92 39.75
C THR A 358 5.15 10.00 40.72
N ASP A 359 5.88 11.08 40.70
CA ASP A 359 6.99 11.36 41.61
C ASP A 359 6.92 12.77 42.18
N ALA A 360 7.97 13.18 42.90
CA ALA A 360 8.05 14.50 43.50
C ALA A 360 8.22 15.64 42.46
N GLU A 361 8.60 15.31 41.23
CA GLU A 361 8.81 16.27 40.13
C GLU A 361 7.54 16.46 39.32
N THR A 362 6.55 15.54 39.43
CA THR A 362 5.23 15.65 38.78
C THR A 362 4.48 16.88 39.30
N ARG A 363 4.22 17.84 38.43
CA ARG A 363 3.47 19.06 38.78
C ARG A 363 1.98 18.84 38.56
N LEU A 364 1.18 19.12 39.58
CA LEU A 364 -0.26 18.89 39.59
C LEU A 364 -1.07 20.15 39.34
N PRO A 365 -2.29 20.03 38.77
CA PRO A 365 -3.23 21.14 38.65
C PRO A 365 -3.61 21.68 40.04
N ALA A 366 -3.94 22.96 40.11
CA ALA A 366 -4.47 23.58 41.33
C ALA A 366 -5.75 22.83 41.78
N GLY A 367 -5.73 22.30 43.03
CA GLY A 367 -6.84 21.51 43.60
C GLY A 367 -6.64 19.98 43.56
N LEU A 368 -5.59 19.48 42.95
CA LEU A 368 -5.17 18.05 43.00
C LEU A 368 -3.83 17.86 43.72
N SER A 369 -3.15 18.95 44.09
CA SER A 369 -1.90 18.97 44.85
C SER A 369 -2.10 18.58 46.31
#